data_04c8d3db3dd029a3024fff7e617f8b5b
#
_entry.id   04c8d3db3dd029a3024fff7e617f8b5b
#
_cell.length_a   1.000
_cell.length_b   1.000
_cell.length_c   1.000
_cell.angle_alpha   90.00
_cell.angle_beta   90.00
_cell.angle_gamma   90.00
#
_symmetry.space_group_name_H-M   'P 1'
#
loop_
_entity.id
_entity.type
_entity.pdbx_description
1 polymer ?
#
loop_
_entity_poly.entity_id
_entity_poly.type
_entity_poly.pdbx_seq_one_letter_code
_entity_poly.pdbx_strand_id
1 'polypeptide(L)'
;MANVRDLKKDINYVLGDIIEAVYVWEYSNTDKDTKKSEAIIDEAIDTFDTLIAKVNNRSVDNKKSHFKAINAELEEKGRALIEKINKLG
;
A
#
# COMPACT_ATOMS: atom_id res chain seq x y z
N MET A 1 19.31 -2.37 -8.34
CA MET A 1 18.44 -2.44 -9.51
C MET A 1 17.11 -3.07 -9.16
N ALA A 2 16.02 -2.38 -9.41
CA ALA A 2 14.69 -2.91 -9.09
C ALA A 2 14.32 -4.01 -10.09
N ASN A 3 14.00 -5.19 -9.59
CA ASN A 3 13.45 -6.27 -10.39
C ASN A 3 12.06 -6.62 -9.87
N VAL A 4 11.35 -7.48 -10.58
CA VAL A 4 9.97 -7.86 -10.25
C VAL A 4 9.87 -8.38 -8.81
N ARG A 5 10.79 -9.24 -8.42
CA ARG A 5 10.79 -9.85 -7.09
C ARG A 5 10.97 -8.80 -5.99
N ASP A 6 11.95 -7.91 -6.15
CA ASP A 6 12.24 -6.88 -5.15
C ASP A 6 11.10 -5.88 -5.06
N LEU A 7 10.52 -5.52 -6.20
CA LEU A 7 9.40 -4.59 -6.24
C LEU A 7 8.15 -5.15 -5.55
N LYS A 8 7.83 -6.42 -5.79
CA LYS A 8 6.74 -7.11 -5.08
C LYS A 8 6.97 -7.15 -3.58
N LYS A 9 8.21 -7.39 -3.18
CA LYS A 9 8.61 -7.42 -1.79
C LYS A 9 8.41 -6.07 -1.13
N ASP A 10 8.83 -4.99 -1.79
CA ASP A 10 8.66 -3.62 -1.29
C ASP A 10 7.18 -3.26 -1.14
N ILE A 11 6.37 -3.61 -2.13
CA ILE A 11 4.92 -3.38 -2.09
C ILE A 11 4.33 -4.10 -0.87
N ASN A 12 4.71 -5.35 -0.68
CA ASN A 12 4.21 -6.16 0.43
C ASN A 12 4.62 -5.56 1.79
N TYR A 13 5.87 -5.12 1.92
CA TYR A 13 6.34 -4.54 3.17
C TYR A 13 5.64 -3.22 3.49
N VAL A 14 5.57 -2.31 2.53
CA VAL A 14 4.98 -0.99 2.77
C VAL A 14 3.49 -1.12 3.13
N LEU A 15 2.74 -1.85 2.32
CA LEU A 15 1.30 -1.97 2.54
C LEU A 15 0.98 -2.89 3.71
N GLY A 16 1.79 -3.91 3.94
CA GLY A 16 1.65 -4.77 5.12
C GLY A 16 1.86 -4.00 6.42
N ASP A 17 2.86 -3.14 6.48
CA ASP A 17 3.12 -2.29 7.64
C ASP A 17 1.96 -1.33 7.89
N ILE A 18 1.39 -0.77 6.82
CA ILE A 18 0.24 0.14 6.93
C ILE A 18 -0.97 -0.61 7.50
N ILE A 19 -1.28 -1.80 6.99
CA ILE A 19 -2.38 -2.62 7.47
C ILE A 19 -2.17 -2.98 8.94
N GLU A 20 -0.96 -3.38 9.30
CA GLU A 20 -0.62 -3.69 10.68
C GLU A 20 -0.81 -2.49 11.59
N ALA A 21 -0.41 -1.30 11.16
CA ALA A 21 -0.60 -0.08 11.93
C ALA A 21 -2.07 0.21 12.18
N VAL A 22 -2.93 -0.05 11.20
CA VAL A 22 -4.38 0.12 11.35
C VAL A 22 -4.94 -0.87 12.38
N TYR A 23 -4.50 -2.13 12.32
CA TYR A 23 -4.93 -3.14 13.29
C TYR A 23 -4.49 -2.77 14.71
N VAL A 24 -3.28 -2.27 14.87
CA VAL A 24 -2.79 -1.80 16.17
C VAL A 24 -3.67 -0.67 16.70
N TRP A 25 -4.03 0.28 15.83
CA TRP A 25 -4.93 1.36 16.20
C TRP A 25 -6.30 0.81 16.65
N GLU A 26 -6.88 -0.11 15.88
CA GLU A 26 -8.18 -0.72 16.22
C GLU A 26 -8.13 -1.45 17.56
N TYR A 27 -7.05 -2.18 17.79
CA TYR A 27 -6.83 -2.91 19.01
C TYR A 27 -6.75 -1.98 20.24
N SER A 28 -6.13 -0.83 20.05
CA SER A 28 -5.94 0.17 21.12
C SER A 28 -7.18 1.04 21.33
N ASN A 29 -8.13 1.05 20.39
CA ASN A 29 -9.29 1.94 20.42
C ASN A 29 -10.58 1.15 20.21
N THR A 30 -10.78 0.12 21.01
CA THR A 30 -11.90 -0.81 20.87
C THR A 30 -13.27 -0.16 21.08
N ASP A 31 -13.30 0.99 21.72
CA ASP A 31 -14.52 1.77 21.98
C ASP A 31 -14.89 2.73 20.85
N LYS A 32 -14.05 2.81 19.81
CA LYS A 32 -14.27 3.73 18.70
C LYS A 32 -14.85 3.00 17.48
N ASP A 33 -15.51 3.79 16.62
CA ASP A 33 -16.05 3.30 15.36
C ASP A 33 -14.89 2.90 14.43
N THR A 34 -14.99 1.71 13.87
CA THR A 34 -13.94 1.16 12.99
C THR A 34 -14.21 1.39 11.51
N LYS A 35 -15.25 2.14 11.14
CA LYS A 35 -15.58 2.38 9.73
C LYS A 35 -14.44 3.01 8.95
N LYS A 36 -13.78 4.01 9.53
CA LYS A 36 -12.68 4.70 8.88
C LYS A 36 -11.45 3.81 8.79
N SER A 37 -11.16 3.04 9.84
CA SER A 37 -10.01 2.13 9.84
C SER A 37 -10.21 1.00 8.83
N GLU A 38 -11.40 0.43 8.77
CA GLU A 38 -11.74 -0.59 7.78
C GLU A 38 -11.60 -0.07 6.35
N ALA A 39 -12.03 1.18 6.11
CA ALA A 39 -11.88 1.81 4.80
C ALA A 39 -10.41 1.95 4.40
N ILE A 40 -9.53 2.26 5.35
CA ILE A 40 -8.09 2.35 5.11
C ILE A 40 -7.52 0.97 4.73
N ILE A 41 -7.93 -0.08 5.45
CA ILE A 41 -7.51 -1.45 5.15
C ILE A 41 -7.95 -1.85 3.75
N ASP A 42 -9.21 -1.59 3.40
CA ASP A 42 -9.74 -1.90 2.07
C ASP A 42 -8.97 -1.16 0.98
N GLU A 43 -8.65 0.10 1.21
CA GLU A 43 -7.88 0.90 0.25
C GLU A 43 -6.45 0.37 0.11
N ALA A 44 -5.84 -0.07 1.21
CA ALA A 44 -4.50 -0.65 1.18
C ALA A 44 -4.49 -1.96 0.39
N ILE A 45 -5.50 -2.81 0.58
CA ILE A 45 -5.62 -4.07 -0.15
C ILE A 45 -5.83 -3.80 -1.63
N ASP A 46 -6.71 -2.86 -1.97
CA ASP A 46 -6.97 -2.46 -3.35
C ASP A 46 -5.71 -1.92 -4.03
N THR A 47 -4.96 -1.09 -3.32
CA THR A 47 -3.68 -0.55 -3.80
C THR A 47 -2.69 -1.69 -4.04
N PHE A 48 -2.60 -2.64 -3.12
CA PHE A 48 -1.74 -3.81 -3.26
C PHE A 48 -2.08 -4.57 -4.54
N ASP A 49 -3.35 -4.91 -4.74
CA ASP A 49 -3.79 -5.66 -5.92
C ASP A 49 -3.48 -4.91 -7.21
N THR A 50 -3.73 -3.61 -7.24
CA THR A 50 -3.47 -2.76 -8.39
C THR A 50 -1.98 -2.71 -8.73
N LEU A 51 -1.13 -2.51 -7.73
CA LEU A 51 0.32 -2.42 -7.96
C LEU A 51 0.90 -3.76 -8.38
N ILE A 52 0.45 -4.85 -7.77
CA ILE A 52 0.91 -6.19 -8.15
C ILE A 52 0.51 -6.51 -9.59
N ALA A 53 -0.70 -6.15 -9.99
CA ALA A 53 -1.14 -6.32 -11.38
C ALA A 53 -0.24 -5.55 -12.34
N LYS A 54 0.15 -4.33 -11.97
CA LYS A 54 1.06 -3.51 -12.80
C LYS A 54 2.44 -4.13 -12.89
N VAL A 55 2.97 -4.67 -11.79
CA VAL A 55 4.26 -5.36 -11.79
C VAL A 55 4.24 -6.57 -12.72
N ASN A 56 3.13 -7.30 -12.73
CA ASN A 56 2.98 -8.50 -13.54
C ASN A 56 2.70 -8.22 -15.02
N ASN A 57 2.43 -6.96 -15.37
CA ASN A 57 2.18 -6.60 -16.76
C ASN A 57 3.49 -6.67 -17.55
N ARG A 58 3.56 -7.61 -18.51
CA ARG A 58 4.75 -7.86 -19.33
C ARG A 58 4.70 -7.13 -20.67
N SER A 59 3.59 -6.46 -20.97
CA SER A 59 3.37 -5.80 -22.26
C SER A 59 3.81 -4.34 -22.26
N VAL A 60 4.90 -4.03 -21.56
CA VAL A 60 5.41 -2.66 -21.45
C VAL A 60 6.70 -2.52 -22.26
N ASP A 61 6.82 -1.40 -22.98
CA ASP A 61 7.96 -1.13 -23.86
C ASP A 61 9.24 -0.83 -23.07
N ASN A 62 9.13 -0.09 -21.97
CA ASN A 62 10.26 0.29 -21.15
C ASN A 62 10.03 -0.17 -19.71
N LYS A 63 10.62 -1.30 -19.38
CA LYS A 63 10.45 -1.92 -18.05
C LYS A 63 11.03 -1.05 -16.94
N LYS A 64 12.15 -0.38 -17.19
CA LYS A 64 12.80 0.47 -16.18
C LYS A 64 11.89 1.65 -15.78
N SER A 65 11.33 2.34 -16.78
CA SER A 65 10.40 3.44 -16.53
C SER A 65 9.12 2.94 -15.87
N HIS A 66 8.63 1.78 -16.28
CA HIS A 66 7.44 1.16 -15.72
C HIS A 66 7.62 0.86 -14.23
N PHE A 67 8.72 0.22 -13.87
CA PHE A 67 9.01 -0.11 -12.47
C PHE A 67 9.25 1.14 -11.63
N LYS A 68 9.89 2.15 -12.19
CA LYS A 68 10.10 3.43 -11.51
C LYS A 68 8.76 4.12 -11.22
N ALA A 69 7.83 4.08 -12.18
CA ALA A 69 6.48 4.64 -12.00
C ALA A 69 5.71 3.90 -10.91
N ILE A 70 5.81 2.57 -10.87
CA ILE A 70 5.17 1.76 -9.83
C ILE A 70 5.72 2.12 -8.45
N ASN A 71 7.03 2.27 -8.34
CA ASN A 71 7.69 2.64 -7.09
C ASN A 71 7.23 4.01 -6.59
N ALA A 72 7.12 4.97 -7.51
CA ALA A 72 6.63 6.32 -7.19
C ALA A 72 5.17 6.27 -6.72
N GLU A 73 4.34 5.46 -7.38
CA GLU A 73 2.94 5.27 -6.99
C GLU A 73 2.83 4.62 -5.61
N LEU A 74 3.69 3.64 -5.32
CA LEU A 74 3.73 3.00 -4.01
C LEU A 74 4.04 4.02 -2.91
N GLU A 75 5.03 4.89 -3.13
CA GLU A 75 5.38 5.93 -2.16
C GLU A 75 4.24 6.92 -1.96
N GLU A 76 3.62 7.36 -3.04
CA GLU A 76 2.51 8.30 -2.99
C GLU A 76 1.31 7.72 -2.25
N LYS A 77 0.90 6.51 -2.61
CA LYS A 77 -0.23 5.84 -1.99
C LYS A 77 0.05 5.48 -0.53
N GLY A 78 1.25 5.02 -0.24
CA GLY A 78 1.66 4.72 1.13
C GLY A 78 1.61 5.94 2.02
N ARG A 79 2.11 7.07 1.53
CA ARG A 79 2.08 8.34 2.28
C ARG A 79 0.65 8.80 2.54
N ALA A 80 -0.21 8.71 1.53
CA ALA A 80 -1.62 9.09 1.67
C ALA A 80 -2.34 8.23 2.71
N LEU A 81 -2.07 6.92 2.72
CA LEU A 81 -2.66 6.00 3.69
C LEU A 81 -2.16 6.29 5.11
N ILE A 82 -0.88 6.58 5.27
CA ILE A 82 -0.31 6.95 6.57
C ILE A 82 -0.96 8.23 7.11
N GLU A 83 -1.19 9.22 6.25
CA GLU A 83 -1.90 10.44 6.65
C GLU A 83 -3.32 10.13 7.15
N LYS A 84 -4.00 9.21 6.48
CA LYS A 84 -5.34 8.79 6.91
C LYS A 84 -5.31 8.12 8.28
N ILE A 85 -4.29 7.29 8.53
CA ILE A 85 -4.10 6.66 9.84
C ILE A 85 -3.90 7.73 10.92
N ASN A 86 -3.08 8.73 10.64
CA ASN A 86 -2.81 9.83 11.58
C ASN A 86 -4.07 10.61 11.92
N LYS A 87 -5.04 10.65 11.01
CA LYS A 87 -6.31 11.35 11.23
C LYS A 87 -7.35 10.52 12.00
N LEU A 88 -7.07 9.25 12.22
CA LEU A 88 -7.97 8.41 13.03
C LEU A 88 -8.00 8.87 14.49
N GLY A 89 -7.02 9.60 14.91
CA GLY A 89 -6.92 10.09 16.26
C GLY A 89 -6.28 9.12 17.17
#